data_d557094a574813c3be75ca58ba11b364
#
_entry.id   d557094a574813c3be75ca58ba11b364
#
_cell.length_a   1.000
_cell.length_b   1.000
_cell.length_c   1.000
_cell.angle_alpha   90.00
_cell.angle_beta   90.00
_cell.angle_gamma   90.00
#
_symmetry.space_group_name_H-M   'P 1'
#
loop_
_entity.id
_entity.type
_entity.pdbx_description
1 polymer ?
#
loop_
_entity_poly.entity_id
_entity_poly.type
_entity_poly.pdbx_seq_one_letter_code
_entity_poly.pdbx_strand_id
1 'polypeptide(L)'
;MTGMVWWTILYGCIMSTVITFINEGMANWENWKNSLSESEKLKNAYQRSKLLGLKGQINPHFLFNCFNTLSGLIQENEEEAEKFLDEMTKVHRYLLRGDDEYLVPLADEMKFAAAYLYLTKSRFGNAIVTEVNVPK
;
A
#
# COMPACT_ATOMS: atom_id res chain seq x y z
N MET A 1 51.13 -55.69 -11.50
CA MET A 1 50.98 -54.70 -10.38
C MET A 1 50.53 -53.29 -10.85
N THR A 2 51.04 -52.82 -11.96
CA THR A 2 50.69 -51.45 -12.47
C THR A 2 49.20 -51.23 -12.79
N GLY A 3 48.49 -52.21 -13.33
CA GLY A 3 47.04 -52.09 -13.69
C GLY A 3 46.13 -51.86 -12.50
N MET A 4 46.35 -52.45 -11.35
CA MET A 4 45.52 -52.26 -10.15
C MET A 4 45.60 -50.85 -9.60
N VAL A 5 46.77 -50.21 -9.68
CA VAL A 5 46.97 -48.82 -9.22
C VAL A 5 46.15 -47.81 -10.07
N TRP A 6 46.11 -48.02 -11.38
CA TRP A 6 45.31 -47.17 -12.27
C TRP A 6 43.80 -47.27 -12.01
N TRP A 7 43.32 -48.46 -11.71
CA TRP A 7 41.90 -48.67 -11.38
C TRP A 7 41.50 -48.02 -10.04
N THR A 8 42.39 -48.06 -9.03
CA THR A 8 42.09 -47.38 -7.74
C THR A 8 42.10 -45.87 -7.88
N ILE A 9 42.98 -45.29 -8.68
CA ILE A 9 43.02 -43.85 -8.96
C ILE A 9 41.76 -43.44 -9.74
N LEU A 10 41.38 -44.17 -10.78
CA LEU A 10 40.18 -43.90 -11.56
C LEU A 10 38.90 -43.94 -10.70
N TYR A 11 38.79 -44.97 -9.85
CA TYR A 11 37.68 -45.09 -8.91
C TYR A 11 37.64 -43.94 -7.91
N GLY A 12 38.77 -43.54 -7.36
CA GLY A 12 38.88 -42.39 -6.45
C GLY A 12 38.46 -41.08 -7.11
N CYS A 13 38.86 -40.83 -8.36
CA CYS A 13 38.47 -39.66 -9.12
C CYS A 13 36.96 -39.62 -9.38
N ILE A 14 36.39 -40.76 -9.78
CA ILE A 14 34.94 -40.85 -10.03
C ILE A 14 34.14 -40.57 -8.73
N MET A 15 34.53 -41.20 -7.63
CA MET A 15 33.87 -41.02 -6.35
C MET A 15 34.00 -39.58 -5.84
N SER A 16 35.18 -38.97 -5.99
CA SER A 16 35.37 -37.55 -5.63
C SER A 16 34.50 -36.62 -6.44
N THR A 17 34.41 -36.80 -7.76
CA THR A 17 33.55 -35.97 -8.61
C THR A 17 32.08 -36.15 -8.29
N VAL A 18 31.62 -37.38 -8.01
CA VAL A 18 30.23 -37.65 -7.62
C VAL A 18 29.88 -36.94 -6.29
N ILE A 19 30.78 -37.07 -5.29
CA ILE A 19 30.56 -36.44 -3.98
C ILE A 19 30.49 -34.89 -4.13
N THR A 20 31.40 -34.31 -4.91
CA THR A 20 31.40 -32.86 -5.17
C THR A 20 30.10 -32.43 -5.84
N PHE A 21 29.66 -33.18 -6.84
CA PHE A 21 28.41 -32.86 -7.55
C PHE A 21 27.18 -32.94 -6.66
N ILE A 22 27.14 -33.93 -5.76
CA ILE A 22 26.06 -34.04 -4.76
C ILE A 22 26.06 -32.85 -3.80
N ASN A 23 27.25 -32.49 -3.28
CA ASN A 23 27.40 -31.39 -2.34
C ASN A 23 27.00 -30.03 -2.98
N GLU A 24 27.44 -29.78 -4.21
CA GLU A 24 27.05 -28.58 -4.96
C GLU A 24 25.57 -28.57 -5.26
N GLY A 25 24.99 -29.71 -5.63
CA GLY A 25 23.55 -29.83 -5.85
C GLY A 25 22.72 -29.52 -4.60
N MET A 26 23.14 -30.03 -3.45
CA MET A 26 22.49 -29.75 -2.16
C MET A 26 22.60 -28.26 -1.78
N ALA A 27 23.77 -27.67 -1.93
CA ALA A 27 24.01 -26.25 -1.63
C ALA A 27 23.17 -25.34 -2.54
N ASN A 28 23.13 -25.66 -3.84
CA ASN A 28 22.31 -24.92 -4.80
C ASN A 28 20.82 -25.06 -4.51
N TRP A 29 20.36 -26.24 -4.11
CA TRP A 29 18.97 -26.46 -3.70
C TRP A 29 18.59 -25.64 -2.47
N GLU A 30 19.46 -25.60 -1.46
CA GLU A 30 19.25 -24.82 -0.24
C GLU A 30 19.21 -23.31 -0.53
N ASN A 31 20.13 -22.83 -1.35
CA ASN A 31 20.15 -21.44 -1.81
C ASN A 31 18.87 -21.07 -2.60
N TRP A 32 18.42 -21.95 -3.49
CA TRP A 32 17.19 -21.73 -4.25
C TRP A 32 15.96 -21.67 -3.34
N LYS A 33 15.85 -22.60 -2.38
CA LYS A 33 14.78 -22.62 -1.38
C LYS A 33 14.76 -21.36 -0.52
N ASN A 34 15.93 -20.90 -0.08
CA ASN A 34 16.07 -19.69 0.72
C ASN A 34 15.67 -18.44 -0.09
N SER A 35 16.11 -18.35 -1.34
CA SER A 35 15.75 -17.26 -2.25
C SER A 35 14.23 -17.21 -2.52
N LEU A 36 13.59 -18.38 -2.69
CA LEU A 36 12.14 -18.46 -2.86
C LEU A 36 11.41 -17.98 -1.60
N SER A 37 11.83 -18.41 -0.42
CA SER A 37 11.27 -17.99 0.87
C SER A 37 11.43 -16.49 1.11
N GLU A 38 12.57 -15.92 0.75
CA GLU A 38 12.83 -14.49 0.85
C GLU A 38 11.93 -13.68 -0.11
N SER A 39 11.78 -14.16 -1.34
CA SER A 39 10.87 -13.55 -2.32
C SER A 39 9.42 -13.54 -1.84
N GLU A 40 8.94 -14.63 -1.24
CA GLU A 40 7.61 -14.70 -0.64
C GLU A 40 7.45 -13.74 0.54
N LYS A 41 8.45 -13.63 1.42
CA LYS A 41 8.44 -12.68 2.54
C LYS A 41 8.36 -11.23 2.05
N LEU A 42 9.16 -10.88 1.03
CA LEU A 42 9.15 -9.55 0.41
C LEU A 42 7.78 -9.24 -0.22
N LYS A 43 7.21 -10.20 -0.94
CA LYS A 43 5.87 -10.06 -1.55
C LYS A 43 4.80 -9.82 -0.47
N ASN A 44 4.83 -10.59 0.60
CA ASN A 44 3.88 -10.44 1.72
C ASN A 44 4.07 -9.10 2.46
N ALA A 45 5.31 -8.67 2.68
CA ALA A 45 5.62 -7.37 3.26
C ALA A 45 5.12 -6.22 2.38
N TYR A 46 5.33 -6.32 1.07
CA TYR A 46 4.82 -5.34 0.10
C TYR A 46 3.29 -5.25 0.10
N GLN A 47 2.59 -6.40 0.07
CA GLN A 47 1.12 -6.43 0.14
C GLN A 47 0.60 -5.83 1.45
N ARG A 48 1.26 -6.16 2.57
CA ARG A 48 0.90 -5.60 3.88
C ARG A 48 1.13 -4.10 3.94
N SER A 49 2.24 -3.61 3.38
CA SER A 49 2.53 -2.18 3.28
C SER A 49 1.51 -1.45 2.41
N LYS A 50 1.12 -2.04 1.28
CA LYS A 50 0.06 -1.51 0.41
C LYS A 50 -1.28 -1.42 1.13
N LEU A 51 -1.68 -2.45 1.89
CA LEU A 51 -2.91 -2.45 2.70
C LEU A 51 -2.86 -1.40 3.82
N LEU A 52 -1.72 -1.21 4.47
CA LEU A 52 -1.54 -0.18 5.49
C LEU A 52 -1.58 1.23 4.89
N GLY A 53 -1.01 1.42 3.69
CA GLY A 53 -1.10 2.67 2.93
C GLY A 53 -2.56 3.01 2.60
N LEU A 54 -3.33 2.05 2.09
CA LEU A 54 -4.76 2.23 1.80
C LEU A 54 -5.59 2.54 3.07
N LYS A 55 -5.29 1.89 4.19
CA LYS A 55 -5.95 2.21 5.48
C LYS A 55 -5.56 3.59 6.01
N GLY A 56 -4.35 4.06 5.74
CA GLY A 56 -3.85 5.37 6.14
C GLY A 56 -4.43 6.53 5.33
N GLN A 57 -4.91 6.28 4.11
CA GLN A 57 -5.55 7.30 3.26
C GLN A 57 -6.88 7.79 3.84
N ILE A 58 -7.60 6.94 4.58
CA ILE A 58 -8.77 7.36 5.34
C ILE A 58 -8.29 7.75 6.73
N ASN A 59 -8.22 9.05 7.03
CA ASN A 59 -7.95 9.52 8.39
C ASN A 59 -9.16 9.17 9.29
N PRO A 60 -9.06 8.18 10.20
CA PRO A 60 -10.19 7.75 11.02
C PRO A 60 -10.74 8.88 11.88
N HIS A 61 -9.85 9.75 12.36
CA HIS A 61 -10.21 10.89 13.17
C HIS A 61 -11.02 11.93 12.38
N PHE A 62 -10.68 12.18 11.11
CA PHE A 62 -11.49 13.02 10.23
C PHE A 62 -12.89 12.43 10.03
N LEU A 63 -12.98 11.13 9.79
CA LEU A 63 -14.24 10.43 9.59
C LEU A 63 -15.14 10.50 10.83
N PHE A 64 -14.61 10.22 12.02
CA PHE A 64 -15.36 10.35 13.28
C PHE A 64 -15.86 11.77 13.50
N ASN A 65 -15.03 12.77 13.17
CA ASN A 65 -15.45 14.17 13.28
C ASN A 65 -16.56 14.53 12.31
N CYS A 66 -16.52 14.02 11.07
CA CYS A 66 -17.62 14.21 10.11
C CYS A 66 -18.93 13.57 10.61
N PHE A 67 -18.90 12.38 11.16
CA PHE A 67 -20.08 11.73 11.73
C PHE A 67 -20.65 12.49 12.93
N ASN A 68 -19.82 13.01 13.81
CA ASN A 68 -20.28 13.82 14.93
C ASN A 68 -20.96 15.11 14.47
N THR A 69 -20.38 15.80 13.48
CA THR A 69 -20.98 17.01 12.89
C THR A 69 -22.30 16.69 12.19
N LEU A 70 -22.34 15.61 11.40
CA LEU A 70 -23.56 15.17 10.71
C LEU A 70 -24.67 14.84 11.71
N SER A 71 -24.34 14.13 12.80
CA SER A 71 -25.33 13.82 13.87
C SER A 71 -25.93 15.06 14.51
N GLY A 72 -25.16 16.12 14.68
CA GLY A 72 -25.65 17.43 15.13
C GLY A 72 -26.59 18.08 14.11
N LEU A 73 -26.15 18.12 12.84
CA LEU A 73 -26.91 18.74 11.76
C LEU A 73 -28.28 18.07 11.50
N ILE A 74 -28.35 16.74 11.62
CA ILE A 74 -29.63 16.00 11.48
C ILE A 74 -30.71 16.49 12.48
N GLN A 75 -30.28 16.93 13.66
CA GLN A 75 -31.22 17.43 14.68
C GLN A 75 -31.55 18.90 14.50
N GLU A 76 -30.69 19.68 13.85
CA GLU A 76 -30.83 21.13 13.72
C GLU A 76 -31.42 21.55 12.37
N ASN A 77 -30.93 20.95 11.28
CA ASN A 77 -31.28 21.31 9.91
C ASN A 77 -31.05 20.15 8.95
N GLU A 78 -32.16 19.53 8.51
CA GLU A 78 -32.13 18.35 7.62
C GLU A 78 -31.51 18.67 6.25
N GLU A 79 -31.79 19.85 5.67
CA GLU A 79 -31.25 20.26 4.37
C GLU A 79 -29.71 20.43 4.43
N GLU A 80 -29.22 21.00 5.52
CA GLU A 80 -27.77 21.15 5.75
C GLU A 80 -27.09 19.81 6.02
N ALA A 81 -27.77 18.89 6.70
CA ALA A 81 -27.30 17.52 6.92
C ALA A 81 -27.17 16.73 5.60
N GLU A 82 -28.15 16.83 4.70
CA GLU A 82 -28.07 16.20 3.37
C GLU A 82 -26.91 16.76 2.55
N LYS A 83 -26.73 18.07 2.52
CA LYS A 83 -25.63 18.73 1.83
C LYS A 83 -24.27 18.30 2.40
N PHE A 84 -24.16 18.23 3.73
CA PHE A 84 -22.95 17.79 4.39
C PHE A 84 -22.60 16.34 4.03
N LEU A 85 -23.61 15.45 3.98
CA LEU A 85 -23.45 14.05 3.60
C LEU A 85 -23.00 13.91 2.13
N ASP A 86 -23.55 14.74 1.24
CA ASP A 86 -23.16 14.75 -0.18
C ASP A 86 -21.68 15.17 -0.35
N GLU A 87 -21.26 16.25 0.30
CA GLU A 87 -19.88 16.72 0.26
C GLU A 87 -18.91 15.67 0.91
N MET A 88 -19.31 15.05 2.02
CA MET A 88 -18.54 13.97 2.65
C MET A 88 -18.37 12.79 1.70
N THR A 89 -19.42 12.42 0.96
CA THR A 89 -19.37 11.35 -0.03
C THR A 89 -18.40 11.67 -1.18
N LYS A 90 -18.37 12.93 -1.66
CA LYS A 90 -17.42 13.39 -2.69
C LYS A 90 -15.96 13.26 -2.19
N VAL A 91 -15.68 13.72 -0.98
CA VAL A 91 -14.35 13.60 -0.37
C VAL A 91 -13.95 12.14 -0.22
N HIS A 92 -14.82 11.29 0.31
CA HIS A 92 -14.53 9.85 0.45
C HIS A 92 -14.28 9.16 -0.88
N ARG A 93 -15.10 9.43 -1.89
CA ARG A 93 -14.93 8.86 -3.24
C ARG A 93 -13.60 9.27 -3.85
N TYR A 94 -13.15 10.50 -3.62
CA TYR A 94 -11.87 10.98 -4.09
C TYR A 94 -10.71 10.27 -3.40
N LEU A 95 -10.75 10.16 -2.06
CA LEU A 95 -9.71 9.49 -1.27
C LEU A 95 -9.60 7.98 -1.53
N LEU A 96 -10.69 7.35 -1.99
CA LEU A 96 -10.72 5.93 -2.34
C LEU A 96 -10.35 5.65 -3.80
N ARG A 97 -10.11 6.69 -4.62
CA ARG A 97 -9.49 6.50 -5.94
C ARG A 97 -8.13 5.85 -5.74
N GLY A 98 -7.91 4.72 -6.41
CA GLY A 98 -6.62 4.02 -6.33
C GLY A 98 -5.51 4.84 -6.99
N ASP A 99 -4.27 4.58 -6.56
CA ASP A 99 -3.03 5.21 -7.05
C ASP A 99 -2.71 4.93 -8.53
N ASP A 100 -3.66 4.47 -9.35
CA ASP A 100 -3.41 4.10 -10.74
C ASP A 100 -3.18 5.32 -11.67
N GLU A 101 -3.52 6.53 -11.22
CA GLU A 101 -3.27 7.77 -11.95
C GLU A 101 -2.31 8.68 -11.16
N TYR A 102 -1.05 8.73 -11.55
CA TYR A 102 -0.03 9.63 -10.98
C TYR A 102 -0.35 11.12 -11.16
N LEU A 103 -1.23 11.48 -12.08
CA LEU A 103 -1.62 12.86 -12.39
C LEU A 103 -3.13 12.95 -12.49
N VAL A 104 -3.70 13.91 -11.77
CA VAL A 104 -5.13 14.19 -11.75
C VAL A 104 -5.37 15.58 -12.34
N PRO A 105 -6.46 15.80 -13.11
CA PRO A 105 -6.82 17.12 -13.59
C PRO A 105 -6.97 18.12 -12.45
N LEU A 106 -6.39 19.32 -12.58
CA LEU A 106 -6.48 20.38 -11.57
C LEU A 106 -7.91 20.70 -11.19
N ALA A 107 -8.85 20.61 -12.15
CA ALA A 107 -10.27 20.82 -11.90
C ALA A 107 -10.85 19.82 -10.87
N ASP A 108 -10.40 18.59 -10.87
CA ASP A 108 -10.88 17.57 -9.93
C ASP A 108 -10.25 17.75 -8.54
N GLU A 109 -8.97 18.14 -8.48
CA GLU A 109 -8.31 18.58 -7.24
C GLU A 109 -9.04 19.77 -6.61
N MET A 110 -9.43 20.74 -7.41
CA MET A 110 -10.17 21.92 -6.93
C MET A 110 -11.56 21.56 -6.39
N LYS A 111 -12.25 20.61 -7.02
CA LYS A 111 -13.54 20.11 -6.51
C LYS A 111 -13.36 19.39 -5.18
N PHE A 112 -12.33 18.54 -5.07
CA PHE A 112 -12.02 17.88 -3.81
C PHE A 112 -11.67 18.89 -2.71
N ALA A 113 -10.81 19.87 -3.00
CA ALA A 113 -10.44 20.92 -2.05
C ALA A 113 -11.66 21.72 -1.57
N ALA A 114 -12.57 22.09 -2.48
CA ALA A 114 -13.80 22.80 -2.13
C ALA A 114 -14.70 21.98 -1.20
N ALA A 115 -14.91 20.69 -1.48
CA ALA A 115 -15.69 19.79 -0.64
C ALA A 115 -15.05 19.61 0.75
N TYR A 116 -13.72 19.39 0.79
CA TYR A 116 -12.99 19.25 2.04
C TYR A 116 -13.03 20.51 2.90
N LEU A 117 -12.89 21.69 2.29
CA LEU A 117 -13.01 22.97 2.97
C LEU A 117 -14.41 23.22 3.52
N TYR A 118 -15.44 22.82 2.77
CA TYR A 118 -16.82 22.91 3.24
C TYR A 118 -17.05 22.07 4.51
N LEU A 119 -16.61 20.80 4.52
CA LEU A 119 -16.70 19.93 5.70
C LEU A 119 -15.95 20.50 6.90
N THR A 120 -14.78 21.07 6.66
CA THR A 120 -13.95 21.69 7.69
C THR A 120 -14.62 22.95 8.26
N LYS A 121 -15.18 23.80 7.41
CA LYS A 121 -15.92 25.01 7.82
C LYS A 121 -17.17 24.67 8.62
N SER A 122 -17.93 23.66 8.20
CA SER A 122 -19.13 23.24 8.94
C SER A 122 -18.82 22.79 10.36
N ARG A 123 -17.60 22.28 10.59
CA ARG A 123 -17.13 21.88 11.93
C ARG A 123 -16.64 23.04 12.78
N PHE A 124 -15.81 23.93 12.22
CA PHE A 124 -15.10 24.97 12.96
C PHE A 124 -15.77 26.35 12.86
N GLY A 125 -16.84 26.46 12.04
CA GLY A 125 -17.54 27.72 11.85
C GLY A 125 -16.63 28.83 11.32
N ASN A 126 -16.78 30.02 11.88
CA ASN A 126 -16.02 31.21 11.50
C ASN A 126 -14.58 31.25 12.01
N ALA A 127 -14.11 30.20 12.71
CA ALA A 127 -12.73 30.14 13.21
C ALA A 127 -11.69 29.89 12.09
N ILE A 128 -12.14 29.47 10.90
CA ILE A 128 -11.26 29.20 9.76
C ILE A 128 -11.59 30.17 8.61
N VAL A 129 -10.61 30.97 8.25
CA VAL A 129 -10.62 31.79 7.03
C VAL A 129 -9.81 31.04 5.96
N THR A 130 -10.42 30.78 4.84
CA THR A 130 -9.77 30.08 3.72
C THR A 130 -9.66 31.00 2.52
N GLU A 131 -8.45 31.13 2.00
CA GLU A 131 -8.17 31.84 0.76
C GLU A 131 -7.62 30.84 -0.27
N VAL A 132 -8.25 30.80 -1.45
CA VAL A 132 -7.83 29.92 -2.55
C VAL A 132 -7.33 30.81 -3.68
N ASN A 133 -6.03 30.80 -3.92
CA ASN A 133 -5.40 31.58 -4.98
C ASN A 133 -4.81 30.64 -6.02
N VAL A 134 -5.45 30.54 -7.18
CA VAL A 134 -4.99 29.72 -8.31
C VAL A 134 -4.56 30.68 -9.42
N PRO A 135 -3.27 30.70 -9.81
CA PRO A 135 -2.84 31.48 -10.97
C PRO A 135 -3.54 30.98 -12.24
N LYS A 136 -3.95 31.95 -13.05
CA LYS A 136 -4.60 31.68 -14.36
C LYS A 136 -3.61 31.17 -15.39
#